data_ad9a4f28a4bb420a6f0900801085d354
#
_entry.id   ad9a4f28a4bb420a6f0900801085d354
#
_cell.length_a   1.000
_cell.length_b   1.000
_cell.length_c   1.000
_cell.angle_alpha   90.00
_cell.angle_beta   90.00
_cell.angle_gamma   90.00
#
_symmetry.space_group_name_H-M   'P 1'
#
loop_
_entity.id
_entity.type
_entity.pdbx_description
1 polymer ?
#
loop_
_entity_poly.entity_id
_entity_poly.type
_entity_poly.pdbx_seq_one_letter_code
_entity_poly.pdbx_strand_id
1 'polypeptide(L)'
;ALPISGTTYVDGKNIQDYPIYEVSEYVGSVFQNPRSQFFNVDTDSEISFGMENLTYPREKMKERISKTVADLDIAHLTGRSIFELSGGEKQKVAFASIYAMSPSIYLLDEPSSNLDMDAIEDLRRTLELLKKQGKTILIAEHRIYYLRELVDRIAYMENGAISDRKSVV
;
A
#
# COMPACT_ATOMS: atom_id res chain seq x y z
N ALA A 1 0.94 7.18 24.73
CA ALA A 1 0.30 6.07 24.02
C ALA A 1 -0.16 5.05 25.05
N LEU A 2 -1.37 4.51 24.91
CA LEU A 2 -1.82 3.38 25.72
C LEU A 2 -1.04 2.13 25.31
N PRO A 3 -0.69 1.24 26.26
CA PRO A 3 0.00 0.00 25.93
C PRO A 3 -0.90 -0.86 25.04
N ILE A 4 -0.36 -1.31 23.92
CA ILE A 4 -1.03 -2.26 23.03
C ILE A 4 -0.70 -3.64 23.52
N SER A 5 -1.73 -4.47 23.74
CA SER A 5 -1.57 -5.87 24.11
C SER A 5 -2.24 -6.77 23.08
N GLY A 6 -1.76 -7.98 22.96
CA GLY A 6 -2.26 -8.96 22.00
C GLY A 6 -1.17 -9.47 21.08
N THR A 7 -1.53 -10.41 20.21
CA THR A 7 -0.61 -11.06 19.28
C THR A 7 -1.20 -11.01 17.88
N THR A 8 -0.37 -10.66 16.89
CA THR A 8 -0.78 -10.63 15.49
C THR A 8 -0.10 -11.76 14.73
N TYR A 9 -0.87 -12.52 13.98
CA TYR A 9 -0.40 -13.61 13.15
C TYR A 9 -0.56 -13.32 11.68
N VAL A 10 0.49 -13.60 10.89
CA VAL A 10 0.47 -13.59 9.43
C VAL A 10 0.87 -14.98 8.95
N ASP A 11 0.01 -15.62 8.18
CA ASP A 11 0.19 -17.02 7.71
C ASP A 11 0.56 -18.00 8.84
N GLY A 12 -0.08 -17.85 10.01
CA GLY A 12 0.15 -18.66 11.19
C GLY A 12 1.42 -18.34 11.99
N LYS A 13 2.22 -17.35 11.55
CA LYS A 13 3.43 -16.90 12.24
C LYS A 13 3.13 -15.68 13.10
N ASN A 14 3.55 -15.69 14.35
CA ASN A 14 3.48 -14.53 15.22
C ASN A 14 4.50 -13.47 14.74
N ILE A 15 4.04 -12.33 14.23
CA ILE A 15 4.93 -11.31 13.67
C ILE A 15 5.82 -10.63 14.71
N GLN A 16 5.50 -10.74 16.01
CA GLN A 16 6.33 -10.19 17.10
C GLN A 16 7.65 -10.97 17.29
N ASP A 17 7.72 -12.21 16.78
CA ASP A 17 8.90 -13.06 16.88
C ASP A 17 9.92 -12.78 15.74
N TYR A 18 9.58 -11.89 14.80
CA TYR A 18 10.40 -11.59 13.63
C TYR A 18 10.84 -10.12 13.63
N PRO A 19 12.06 -9.82 13.17
CA PRO A 19 12.49 -8.44 12.96
C PRO A 19 11.65 -7.76 11.89
N ILE A 20 11.45 -6.45 12.01
CA ILE A 20 10.52 -5.69 11.17
C ILE A 20 10.85 -5.76 9.67
N TYR A 21 12.13 -5.89 9.31
CA TYR A 21 12.54 -6.01 7.92
C TYR A 21 12.06 -7.32 7.28
N GLU A 22 12.02 -8.43 8.05
CA GLU A 22 11.44 -9.69 7.55
C GLU A 22 9.93 -9.57 7.37
N VAL A 23 9.24 -8.90 8.30
CA VAL A 23 7.80 -8.64 8.18
C VAL A 23 7.50 -7.78 6.94
N SER A 24 8.37 -6.82 6.61
CA SER A 24 8.20 -5.93 5.46
C SER A 24 8.29 -6.63 4.09
N GLU A 25 8.86 -7.83 4.02
CA GLU A 25 8.82 -8.65 2.80
C GLU A 25 7.42 -9.18 2.49
N TYR A 26 6.60 -9.37 3.52
CA TYR A 26 5.25 -9.94 3.38
C TYR A 26 4.14 -8.91 3.49
N VAL A 27 4.37 -7.84 4.25
CA VAL A 27 3.37 -6.83 4.57
C VAL A 27 3.86 -5.46 4.13
N GLY A 28 3.18 -4.86 3.17
CA GLY A 28 3.42 -3.48 2.74
C GLY A 28 2.35 -2.54 3.29
N SER A 29 2.75 -1.42 3.85
CA SER A 29 1.84 -0.43 4.43
C SER A 29 1.86 0.87 3.64
N VAL A 30 0.68 1.41 3.33
CA VAL A 30 0.49 2.72 2.73
C VAL A 30 -0.28 3.59 3.73
N PHE A 31 0.35 4.68 4.16
CA PHE A 31 -0.19 5.57 5.18
C PHE A 31 -1.12 6.63 4.58
N GLN A 32 -2.03 7.15 5.40
CA GLN A 32 -2.96 8.23 5.09
C GLN A 32 -2.27 9.47 4.50
N ASN A 33 -1.11 9.83 5.04
CA ASN A 33 -0.32 10.96 4.55
C ASN A 33 0.93 10.44 3.81
N PRO A 34 0.97 10.47 2.46
CA PRO A 34 2.11 9.98 1.70
C PRO A 34 3.40 10.73 2.01
N ARG A 35 3.33 12.00 2.45
CA ARG A 35 4.52 12.79 2.79
C ARG A 35 5.31 12.22 3.97
N SER A 36 4.63 11.54 4.89
CA SER A 36 5.30 10.90 6.04
C SER A 36 6.00 9.58 5.69
N GLN A 37 5.76 9.08 4.47
CA GLN A 37 6.29 7.82 4.00
C GLN A 37 7.57 7.98 3.15
N PHE A 38 7.79 9.17 2.56
CA PHE A 38 8.91 9.40 1.66
C PHE A 38 10.25 9.57 2.40
N PHE A 39 11.26 8.89 1.89
CA PHE A 39 12.65 8.96 2.34
C PHE A 39 13.56 9.65 1.33
N ASN A 40 13.15 9.70 0.05
CA ASN A 40 13.93 10.25 -1.05
C ASN A 40 13.35 11.56 -1.58
N VAL A 41 14.13 12.25 -2.42
CA VAL A 41 13.72 13.53 -3.02
C VAL A 41 13.17 13.36 -4.44
N ASP A 42 13.44 12.24 -5.08
CA ASP A 42 12.98 11.91 -6.43
C ASP A 42 12.20 10.59 -6.47
N THR A 43 11.38 10.46 -7.48
CA THR A 43 10.44 9.34 -7.65
C THR A 43 11.13 8.01 -7.89
N ASP A 44 12.21 7.98 -8.64
CA ASP A 44 12.87 6.72 -9.02
C ASP A 44 13.59 6.12 -7.83
N SER A 45 14.30 6.94 -7.05
CA SER A 45 14.94 6.54 -5.80
C SER A 45 13.89 6.08 -4.76
N GLU A 46 12.72 6.74 -4.71
CA GLU A 46 11.66 6.35 -3.79
C GLU A 46 11.05 4.99 -4.15
N ILE A 47 10.82 4.74 -5.44
CA ILE A 47 10.29 3.44 -5.90
C ILE A 47 11.29 2.30 -5.66
N SER A 48 12.60 2.55 -5.75
CA SER A 48 13.64 1.55 -5.52
C SER A 48 13.94 1.30 -4.06
N PHE A 49 13.70 2.27 -3.18
CA PHE A 49 14.17 2.32 -1.80
C PHE A 49 13.90 1.05 -0.97
N GLY A 50 12.67 0.54 -1.00
CA GLY A 50 12.32 -0.68 -0.25
C GLY A 50 13.08 -1.91 -0.74
N MET A 51 13.27 -2.03 -2.05
CA MET A 51 14.03 -3.14 -2.64
C MET A 51 15.53 -3.04 -2.37
N GLU A 52 16.08 -1.83 -2.31
CA GLU A 52 17.47 -1.59 -1.92
C GLU A 52 17.73 -2.02 -0.48
N ASN A 53 16.85 -1.65 0.44
CA ASN A 53 16.91 -2.06 1.85
C ASN A 53 16.83 -3.57 2.02
N LEU A 54 16.07 -4.26 1.16
CA LEU A 54 15.99 -5.73 1.11
C LEU A 54 17.09 -6.37 0.27
N THR A 55 18.10 -5.58 -0.16
CA THR A 55 19.26 -6.06 -0.92
C THR A 55 18.91 -6.83 -2.20
N TYR A 56 17.86 -6.39 -2.92
CA TYR A 56 17.48 -7.02 -4.19
C TYR A 56 18.58 -6.88 -5.23
N PRO A 57 18.86 -7.91 -6.05
CA PRO A 57 19.76 -7.80 -7.16
C PRO A 57 19.33 -6.70 -8.14
N ARG A 58 20.30 -5.94 -8.68
CA ARG A 58 20.04 -4.79 -9.56
C ARG A 58 19.13 -5.11 -10.74
N GLU A 59 19.32 -6.27 -11.36
CA GLU A 59 18.50 -6.65 -12.51
C GLU A 59 17.04 -6.96 -12.10
N LYS A 60 16.83 -7.56 -10.93
CA LYS A 60 15.50 -7.77 -10.36
C LYS A 60 14.82 -6.44 -10.02
N MET A 61 15.56 -5.46 -9.49
CA MET A 61 15.03 -4.12 -9.23
C MET A 61 14.58 -3.43 -10.52
N LYS A 62 15.38 -3.45 -11.58
CA LYS A 62 15.01 -2.87 -12.88
C LYS A 62 13.74 -3.49 -13.45
N GLU A 63 13.63 -4.82 -13.42
CA GLU A 63 12.43 -5.54 -13.86
C GLU A 63 11.20 -5.10 -13.05
N ARG A 64 11.34 -5.05 -11.72
CA ARG A 64 10.25 -4.65 -10.82
C ARG A 64 9.83 -3.21 -11.02
N ILE A 65 10.76 -2.27 -11.16
CA ILE A 65 10.47 -0.86 -11.43
C ILE A 65 9.75 -0.73 -12.77
N SER A 66 10.27 -1.34 -13.85
CA SER A 66 9.64 -1.29 -15.16
C SER A 66 8.21 -1.84 -15.12
N LYS A 67 8.01 -2.97 -14.43
CA LYS A 67 6.68 -3.54 -14.23
C LYS A 67 5.76 -2.61 -13.43
N THR A 68 6.24 -2.04 -12.33
CA THR A 68 5.50 -1.10 -11.49
C THR A 68 5.05 0.12 -12.26
N VAL A 69 5.96 0.73 -13.03
CA VAL A 69 5.69 1.90 -13.86
C VAL A 69 4.60 1.61 -14.90
N ALA A 70 4.66 0.44 -15.54
CA ALA A 70 3.67 0.01 -16.52
C ALA A 70 2.31 -0.32 -15.88
N ASP A 71 2.30 -1.13 -14.81
CA ASP A 71 1.09 -1.61 -14.14
C ASP A 71 0.26 -0.47 -13.51
N LEU A 72 0.95 0.56 -12.99
CA LEU A 72 0.32 1.72 -12.32
C LEU A 72 0.17 2.96 -13.21
N ASP A 73 0.58 2.87 -14.48
CA ASP A 73 0.55 3.97 -15.45
C ASP A 73 1.20 5.27 -14.92
N ILE A 74 2.40 5.13 -14.35
CA ILE A 74 3.12 6.24 -13.72
C ILE A 74 4.39 6.67 -14.48
N ALA A 75 4.54 6.31 -15.76
CA ALA A 75 5.70 6.69 -16.56
C ALA A 75 5.94 8.22 -16.59
N HIS A 76 4.86 9.00 -16.56
CA HIS A 76 4.92 10.47 -16.53
C HIS A 76 5.43 11.05 -15.20
N LEU A 77 5.57 10.23 -14.15
CA LEU A 77 6.06 10.63 -12.84
C LEU A 77 7.54 10.27 -12.63
N THR A 78 8.12 9.39 -13.46
CA THR A 78 9.52 8.99 -13.32
C THR A 78 10.47 10.15 -13.55
N GLY A 79 11.59 10.17 -12.83
CA GLY A 79 12.62 11.22 -12.91
C GLY A 79 12.21 12.59 -12.34
N ARG A 80 11.05 12.69 -11.68
CA ARG A 80 10.55 13.95 -11.12
C ARG A 80 10.90 14.10 -9.64
N SER A 81 10.99 15.35 -9.20
CA SER A 81 11.09 15.68 -7.79
C SER A 81 9.74 15.40 -7.08
N ILE A 82 9.79 14.69 -5.95
CA ILE A 82 8.59 14.40 -5.12
C ILE A 82 7.93 15.71 -4.65
N PHE A 83 8.70 16.78 -4.46
CA PHE A 83 8.18 18.06 -3.99
C PHE A 83 7.27 18.75 -5.02
N GLU A 84 7.47 18.46 -6.31
CA GLU A 84 6.70 19.03 -7.43
C GLU A 84 5.40 18.28 -7.71
N LEU A 85 5.20 17.11 -7.07
CA LEU A 85 4.02 16.28 -7.29
C LEU A 85 2.78 16.82 -6.57
N SER A 86 1.63 16.69 -7.19
CA SER A 86 0.31 16.87 -6.57
C SER A 86 0.06 15.83 -5.45
N GLY A 87 -1.00 16.00 -4.68
CA GLY A 87 -1.37 15.06 -3.63
C GLY A 87 -1.65 13.64 -4.16
N GLY A 88 -2.41 13.55 -5.26
CA GLY A 88 -2.72 12.27 -5.91
C GLY A 88 -1.48 11.61 -6.52
N GLU A 89 -0.60 12.37 -7.18
CA GLU A 89 0.67 11.86 -7.71
C GLU A 89 1.58 11.34 -6.58
N LYS A 90 1.66 12.06 -5.45
CA LYS A 90 2.37 11.58 -4.26
C LYS A 90 1.83 10.25 -3.75
N GLN A 91 0.50 10.11 -3.70
CA GLN A 91 -0.12 8.86 -3.29
C GLN A 91 0.24 7.72 -4.24
N LYS A 92 0.24 7.96 -5.56
CA LYS A 92 0.65 6.97 -6.56
C LYS A 92 2.11 6.54 -6.36
N VAL A 93 3.03 7.48 -6.12
CA VAL A 93 4.45 7.15 -5.89
C VAL A 93 4.64 6.39 -4.58
N ALA A 94 3.98 6.80 -3.50
CA ALA A 94 4.01 6.07 -2.22
C ALA A 94 3.46 4.64 -2.36
N PHE A 95 2.41 4.47 -3.17
CA PHE A 95 1.89 3.15 -3.48
C PHE A 95 2.87 2.35 -4.35
N ALA A 96 3.47 2.98 -5.36
CA ALA A 96 4.42 2.35 -6.27
C ALA A 96 5.67 1.81 -5.54
N SER A 97 6.17 2.51 -4.52
CA SER A 97 7.31 2.03 -3.73
C SER A 97 7.01 0.71 -3.00
N ILE A 98 5.79 0.56 -2.49
CA ILE A 98 5.33 -0.69 -1.87
C ILE A 98 5.03 -1.75 -2.93
N TYR A 99 4.39 -1.35 -4.04
CA TYR A 99 4.03 -2.28 -5.12
C TYR A 99 5.27 -2.93 -5.75
N ALA A 100 6.36 -2.19 -5.91
CA ALA A 100 7.63 -2.69 -6.46
C ALA A 100 8.23 -3.84 -5.62
N MET A 101 8.05 -3.82 -4.30
CA MET A 101 8.45 -4.90 -3.40
C MET A 101 7.56 -6.14 -3.57
N SER A 102 6.31 -5.95 -4.03
CA SER A 102 5.30 -7.01 -4.26
C SER A 102 4.99 -7.87 -3.03
N PRO A 103 4.67 -7.27 -1.89
CA PRO A 103 4.31 -8.02 -0.70
C PRO A 103 3.05 -8.88 -0.95
N SER A 104 2.79 -9.84 -0.07
CA SER A 104 1.58 -10.67 -0.13
C SER A 104 0.36 -9.95 0.43
N ILE A 105 0.58 -9.06 1.39
CA ILE A 105 -0.44 -8.33 2.14
C ILE A 105 -0.20 -6.83 2.01
N TYR A 106 -1.26 -6.09 1.69
CA TYR A 106 -1.28 -4.64 1.65
C TYR A 106 -2.16 -4.09 2.77
N LEU A 107 -1.60 -3.21 3.60
CA LEU A 107 -2.32 -2.47 4.62
C LEU A 107 -2.46 -1.02 4.16
N LEU A 108 -3.69 -0.52 4.04
CA LEU A 108 -3.96 0.84 3.60
C LEU A 108 -4.77 1.56 4.69
N ASP A 109 -4.24 2.68 5.14
CA ASP A 109 -4.88 3.51 6.15
C ASP A 109 -5.41 4.80 5.51
N GLU A 110 -6.74 4.90 5.39
CA GLU A 110 -7.47 6.00 4.75
C GLU A 110 -6.86 6.46 3.40
N PRO A 111 -6.59 5.55 2.45
CA PRO A 111 -5.84 5.89 1.24
C PRO A 111 -6.55 6.90 0.34
N SER A 112 -7.85 7.12 0.52
CA SER A 112 -8.63 8.07 -0.28
C SER A 112 -8.76 9.46 0.36
N SER A 113 -8.25 9.69 1.58
CA SER A 113 -8.56 10.88 2.40
C SER A 113 -8.25 12.22 1.73
N ASN A 114 -7.17 12.30 0.94
CA ASN A 114 -6.69 13.53 0.30
C ASN A 114 -6.78 13.48 -1.23
N LEU A 115 -7.59 12.57 -1.78
CA LEU A 115 -7.72 12.35 -3.21
C LEU A 115 -8.98 13.03 -3.77
N ASP A 116 -8.86 13.56 -5.00
CA ASP A 116 -9.98 13.92 -5.85
C ASP A 116 -10.61 12.67 -6.49
N MET A 117 -11.67 12.85 -7.26
CA MET A 117 -12.42 11.75 -7.85
C MET A 117 -11.60 10.93 -8.85
N ASP A 118 -10.74 11.59 -9.63
CA ASP A 118 -9.91 10.93 -10.64
C ASP A 118 -8.84 10.08 -9.97
N ALA A 119 -8.19 10.61 -8.92
CA ALA A 119 -7.21 9.87 -8.14
C ALA A 119 -7.84 8.71 -7.34
N ILE A 120 -9.09 8.82 -6.89
CA ILE A 120 -9.84 7.72 -6.27
C ILE A 120 -10.10 6.61 -7.29
N GLU A 121 -10.45 6.96 -8.52
CA GLU A 121 -10.66 5.96 -9.58
C GLU A 121 -9.36 5.24 -9.95
N ASP A 122 -8.23 5.95 -9.96
CA ASP A 122 -6.91 5.34 -10.15
C ASP A 122 -6.54 4.39 -9.00
N LEU A 123 -6.84 4.79 -7.76
CA LEU A 123 -6.69 3.92 -6.59
C LEU A 123 -7.55 2.67 -6.72
N ARG A 124 -8.81 2.81 -7.13
CA ARG A 124 -9.73 1.69 -7.36
C ARG A 124 -9.16 0.69 -8.36
N ARG A 125 -8.66 1.17 -9.51
CA ARG A 125 -8.01 0.31 -10.54
C ARG A 125 -6.80 -0.42 -9.99
N THR A 126 -6.01 0.25 -9.17
CA THR A 126 -4.84 -0.34 -8.51
C THR A 126 -5.24 -1.47 -7.56
N LEU A 127 -6.30 -1.27 -6.76
CA LEU A 127 -6.84 -2.30 -5.87
C LEU A 127 -7.40 -3.49 -6.64
N GLU A 128 -8.10 -3.26 -7.78
CA GLU A 128 -8.54 -4.33 -8.68
C GLU A 128 -7.37 -5.15 -9.21
N LEU A 129 -6.28 -4.48 -9.60
CA LEU A 129 -5.09 -5.13 -10.09
C LEU A 129 -4.47 -6.04 -9.02
N LEU A 130 -4.33 -5.55 -7.79
CA LEU A 130 -3.83 -6.34 -6.66
C LEU A 130 -4.74 -7.56 -6.37
N LYS A 131 -6.06 -7.35 -6.38
CA LYS A 131 -7.03 -8.43 -6.18
C LYS A 131 -6.89 -9.51 -7.26
N LYS A 132 -6.76 -9.13 -8.54
CA LYS A 132 -6.51 -10.04 -9.67
C LYS A 132 -5.19 -10.79 -9.53
N GLN A 133 -4.19 -10.20 -8.89
CA GLN A 133 -2.90 -10.84 -8.58
C GLN A 133 -2.96 -11.76 -7.34
N GLY A 134 -4.12 -11.92 -6.72
CA GLY A 134 -4.31 -12.77 -5.54
C GLY A 134 -3.71 -12.19 -4.25
N LYS A 135 -3.51 -10.87 -4.19
CA LYS A 135 -2.99 -10.20 -3.00
C LYS A 135 -4.07 -10.06 -1.94
N THR A 136 -3.67 -10.13 -0.68
CA THR A 136 -4.55 -9.79 0.45
C THR A 136 -4.48 -8.29 0.71
N ILE A 137 -5.65 -7.66 0.82
CA ILE A 137 -5.74 -6.21 1.03
C ILE A 137 -6.59 -5.95 2.27
N LEU A 138 -6.05 -5.23 3.22
CA LEU A 138 -6.76 -4.72 4.39
C LEU A 138 -6.79 -3.19 4.32
N ILE A 139 -8.00 -2.62 4.30
CA ILE A 139 -8.20 -1.18 4.17
C ILE A 139 -8.99 -0.68 5.38
N ALA A 140 -8.45 0.30 6.11
CA ALA A 140 -9.23 1.14 7.01
C ALA A 140 -9.72 2.35 6.22
N GLU A 141 -11.04 2.57 6.13
CA GLU A 141 -11.59 3.59 5.24
C GLU A 141 -12.96 4.09 5.71
N HIS A 142 -13.20 5.38 5.50
CA HIS A 142 -14.50 6.03 5.73
C HIS A 142 -15.31 6.21 4.44
N ARG A 143 -14.63 6.39 3.30
CA ARG A 143 -15.25 6.56 1.97
C ARG A 143 -15.39 5.22 1.28
N ILE A 144 -16.40 4.46 1.59
CA ILE A 144 -16.55 3.07 1.13
C ILE A 144 -17.14 2.91 -0.29
N TYR A 145 -17.62 3.99 -0.94
CA TYR A 145 -18.35 3.91 -2.21
C TYR A 145 -17.52 3.32 -3.35
N TYR A 146 -16.22 3.62 -3.44
CA TYR A 146 -15.33 3.11 -4.48
C TYR A 146 -14.90 1.65 -4.24
N LEU A 147 -15.12 1.14 -3.03
CA LEU A 147 -14.77 -0.24 -2.63
C LEU A 147 -15.91 -1.23 -2.81
N ARG A 148 -17.14 -0.76 -3.10
CA ARG A 148 -18.38 -1.55 -3.05
C ARG A 148 -18.31 -2.87 -3.81
N GLU A 149 -17.65 -2.88 -4.99
CA GLU A 149 -17.54 -4.07 -5.85
C GLU A 149 -16.21 -4.82 -5.66
N LEU A 150 -15.33 -4.30 -4.79
CA LEU A 150 -14.00 -4.86 -4.58
C LEU A 150 -13.89 -5.70 -3.32
N VAL A 151 -14.66 -5.35 -2.28
CA VAL A 151 -14.51 -5.97 -0.97
C VAL A 151 -15.20 -7.34 -0.91
N ASP A 152 -14.51 -8.29 -0.31
CA ASP A 152 -15.04 -9.63 -0.03
C ASP A 152 -15.63 -9.71 1.39
N ARG A 153 -15.10 -8.87 2.31
CA ARG A 153 -15.52 -8.84 3.73
C ARG A 153 -15.45 -7.42 4.26
N ILE A 154 -16.41 -7.08 5.11
CA ILE A 154 -16.45 -5.80 5.83
C ILE A 154 -16.40 -6.09 7.33
N ALA A 155 -15.55 -5.35 8.05
CA ALA A 155 -15.52 -5.32 9.51
C ALA A 155 -15.89 -3.91 9.96
N TYR A 156 -16.99 -3.78 10.72
CA TYR A 156 -17.37 -2.50 11.32
C TYR A 156 -16.72 -2.36 12.68
N MET A 157 -16.05 -1.21 12.89
CA MET A 157 -15.37 -0.91 14.13
C MET A 157 -16.06 0.24 14.85
N GLU A 158 -16.39 0.04 16.11
CA GLU A 158 -17.02 1.03 16.98
C GLU A 158 -16.41 0.99 18.37
N ASN A 159 -16.12 2.16 18.94
CA ASN A 159 -15.52 2.28 20.28
C ASN A 159 -14.25 1.42 20.50
N GLY A 160 -13.42 1.26 19.46
CA GLY A 160 -12.18 0.48 19.50
C GLY A 160 -12.37 -1.04 19.45
N ALA A 161 -13.58 -1.52 19.16
CA ALA A 161 -13.91 -2.93 19.02
C ALA A 161 -14.58 -3.23 17.66
N ILE A 162 -14.34 -4.43 17.14
CA ILE A 162 -15.06 -4.89 15.96
C ILE A 162 -16.46 -5.34 16.41
N SER A 163 -17.50 -4.60 15.98
CA SER A 163 -18.90 -4.86 16.36
C SER A 163 -19.65 -5.76 15.38
N ASP A 164 -19.26 -5.76 14.11
CA ASP A 164 -19.90 -6.58 13.06
C ASP A 164 -18.87 -7.04 12.01
N ARG A 165 -19.09 -8.23 11.43
CA ARG A 165 -18.31 -8.78 10.33
C ARG A 165 -19.26 -9.39 9.31
N LYS A 166 -19.30 -8.84 8.10
CA LYS A 166 -20.14 -9.34 7.00
C LYS A 166 -19.28 -9.76 5.82
N SER A 167 -19.62 -10.93 5.24
CA SER A 167 -19.15 -11.29 3.91
C SER A 167 -20.04 -10.58 2.88
N VAL A 168 -19.43 -9.99 1.87
CA VAL A 168 -20.12 -9.42 0.72
C VAL A 168 -20.19 -10.54 -0.31
N VAL A 169 -21.41 -10.97 -0.62
CA VAL A 169 -21.69 -12.01 -1.62
C VAL A 169 -22.06 -11.36 -2.92
#